data_d1f089265daa3c8603a71e7242f41b22
#
_entry.id   d1f089265daa3c8603a71e7242f41b22
#
_cell.length_a   1.000
_cell.length_b   1.000
_cell.length_c   1.000
_cell.angle_alpha   90.00
_cell.angle_beta   90.00
_cell.angle_gamma   90.00
#
_symmetry.space_group_name_H-M   'P 1'
#
loop_
_entity.id
_entity.type
_entity.pdbx_description
1 polymer ?
#
loop_
_entity_poly.entity_id
_entity_poly.type
_entity_poly.pdbx_seq_one_letter_code
_entity_poly.pdbx_strand_id
1 'polypeptide(L)'
;MQSYQEMTKEELLAEKKSLEAEYKKFQQRGLKLDMSRGKPSQEQLDLSMGMMDVLASYVDLTCEDGTDCRNYGVLDGIHEAKVLIGDMIECNPDNIIIYGNSSLNIMYDTIARSMTHGVMGSTPWCKLDKVKFLCPVPGYDRHFAITEYFGIEMINVPMLPTGPDMDMVEDLVSKDEAIKGIWCVPKYSNPQGITYSDETVRRFARLKPAAKDFRIYWDNAYCVHHLYDIDQDHLIEILAECKRAGNPDMVYKFCSTSKITFPGSGVAAIATSANNLEDIKKQLKVQTIGHDKVNQLRHVRFFKNIHGITEHMRKHAASLRPKFEMITDMFDKELGDLGVGTWYKPKGGYFITYETLEGCAKNVVAKAKKAGVVMTPAGAPFPYGKDPKDSVIRIAPSYPSLEDLTTAAEIFVVCVKLASIAVSYTHLRAHET
;
A
#
# COMPACT_ATOMS: atom_id res chain seq x y z
N MET A 1 -1.64 5.77 33.11
CA MET A 1 -0.47 5.02 33.64
C MET A 1 0.73 5.93 33.65
N GLN A 2 1.72 5.69 34.49
CA GLN A 2 2.95 6.48 34.54
C GLN A 2 3.86 6.09 33.35
N SER A 3 4.47 7.07 32.70
CA SER A 3 5.41 6.81 31.59
C SER A 3 6.62 5.98 32.06
N TYR A 4 7.10 5.08 31.21
CA TYR A 4 8.31 4.28 31.53
C TYR A 4 9.57 5.14 31.70
N GLN A 5 9.59 6.37 31.15
CA GLN A 5 10.68 7.33 31.37
C GLN A 5 10.66 7.96 32.76
N GLU A 6 9.51 7.96 33.45
CA GLU A 6 9.31 8.54 34.79
C GLU A 6 9.37 7.49 35.90
N MET A 7 9.38 6.20 35.55
CA MET A 7 9.47 5.09 36.51
C MET A 7 10.87 4.94 37.07
N THR A 8 10.93 4.61 38.35
CA THR A 8 12.17 4.19 39.00
C THR A 8 12.64 2.83 38.46
N LYS A 9 13.92 2.53 38.70
CA LYS A 9 14.49 1.24 38.32
C LYS A 9 13.78 0.05 38.93
N GLU A 10 13.39 0.17 40.20
CA GLU A 10 12.63 -0.85 40.93
C GLU A 10 11.24 -1.07 40.34
N GLU A 11 10.56 0.01 39.95
CA GLU A 11 9.23 -0.06 39.31
C GLU A 11 9.32 -0.73 37.94
N LEU A 12 10.30 -0.34 37.11
CA LEU A 12 10.54 -0.97 35.81
C LEU A 12 10.90 -2.45 35.92
N LEU A 13 11.66 -2.86 36.93
CA LEU A 13 11.99 -4.27 37.18
C LEU A 13 10.76 -5.08 37.62
N ALA A 14 9.91 -4.50 38.47
CA ALA A 14 8.66 -5.12 38.87
C ALA A 14 7.70 -5.32 37.73
N GLU A 15 7.52 -4.27 36.91
CA GLU A 15 6.72 -4.33 35.68
C GLU A 15 7.26 -5.38 34.68
N LYS A 16 8.58 -5.38 34.45
CA LYS A 16 9.23 -6.39 33.61
C LYS A 16 8.94 -7.81 34.08
N LYS A 17 9.04 -8.08 35.37
CA LYS A 17 8.78 -9.41 35.93
C LYS A 17 7.34 -9.86 35.70
N SER A 18 6.38 -8.93 35.85
CA SER A 18 4.95 -9.19 35.61
C SER A 18 4.72 -9.53 34.13
N LEU A 19 5.26 -8.71 33.22
CA LEU A 19 5.15 -8.90 31.77
C LEU A 19 5.83 -10.18 31.28
N GLU A 20 6.99 -10.55 31.84
CA GLU A 20 7.67 -11.82 31.53
C GLU A 20 6.83 -13.03 31.93
N ALA A 21 6.11 -12.96 33.05
CA ALA A 21 5.21 -14.03 33.47
C ALA A 21 4.00 -14.14 32.52
N GLU A 22 3.43 -13.03 32.09
CA GLU A 22 2.35 -12.98 31.11
C GLU A 22 2.79 -13.49 29.73
N TYR A 23 3.93 -13.01 29.25
CA TYR A 23 4.54 -13.45 27.99
C TYR A 23 4.77 -14.96 27.96
N LYS A 24 5.25 -15.53 29.08
CA LYS A 24 5.47 -16.97 29.20
C LYS A 24 4.17 -17.78 29.12
N LYS A 25 3.07 -17.25 29.64
CA LYS A 25 1.74 -17.87 29.47
C LYS A 25 1.33 -17.90 28.01
N PHE A 26 1.53 -16.83 27.25
CA PHE A 26 1.26 -16.82 25.81
C PHE A 26 2.10 -17.84 25.06
N GLN A 27 3.40 -17.94 25.35
CA GLN A 27 4.28 -18.94 24.71
C GLN A 27 3.80 -20.38 24.95
N GLN A 28 3.26 -20.69 26.12
CA GLN A 28 2.75 -22.01 26.47
C GLN A 28 1.46 -22.40 25.73
N ARG A 29 0.73 -21.44 25.16
CA ARG A 29 -0.52 -21.71 24.43
C ARG A 29 -0.31 -22.33 23.06
N GLY A 30 0.91 -22.34 22.51
CA GLY A 30 1.21 -22.92 21.21
C GLY A 30 0.47 -22.28 20.03
N LEU A 31 0.23 -20.97 20.08
CA LEU A 31 -0.55 -20.22 19.11
C LEU A 31 0.11 -20.16 17.73
N LYS A 32 -0.72 -20.02 16.69
CA LYS A 32 -0.28 -19.84 15.28
C LYS A 32 -1.13 -18.75 14.66
N LEU A 33 -0.80 -17.49 14.96
CA LEU A 33 -1.51 -16.30 14.55
C LEU A 33 -0.70 -15.54 13.49
N ASP A 34 -1.35 -14.87 12.55
CA ASP A 34 -0.70 -14.17 11.43
C ASP A 34 -1.26 -12.77 11.24
N MET A 35 -0.47 -11.75 11.57
CA MET A 35 -0.74 -10.32 11.30
C MET A 35 0.17 -9.75 10.20
N SER A 36 0.80 -10.59 9.38
CA SER A 36 1.79 -10.15 8.38
C SER A 36 1.17 -9.80 7.03
N ARG A 37 0.04 -10.40 6.67
CA ARG A 37 -0.49 -10.40 5.31
C ARG A 37 -1.69 -9.48 5.15
N GLY A 38 -1.51 -8.41 4.38
CA GLY A 38 -2.59 -7.53 3.93
C GLY A 38 -3.39 -8.15 2.78
N LYS A 39 -4.05 -9.28 3.02
CA LYS A 39 -4.94 -9.95 2.06
C LYS A 39 -6.37 -10.01 2.58
N PRO A 40 -7.38 -10.11 1.69
CA PRO A 40 -8.76 -10.31 2.10
C PRO A 40 -8.93 -11.58 2.94
N SER A 41 -9.80 -11.51 3.94
CA SER A 41 -10.27 -12.66 4.69
C SER A 41 -11.24 -13.51 3.85
N GLN A 42 -11.54 -14.73 4.30
CA GLN A 42 -12.57 -15.58 3.67
C GLN A 42 -13.91 -14.85 3.56
N GLU A 43 -14.34 -14.19 4.63
CA GLU A 43 -15.58 -13.40 4.66
C GLU A 43 -15.61 -12.32 3.56
N GLN A 44 -14.49 -11.61 3.36
CA GLN A 44 -14.38 -10.60 2.30
C GLN A 44 -14.42 -11.22 0.89
N LEU A 45 -13.78 -12.39 0.69
CA LEU A 45 -13.84 -13.10 -0.59
C LEU A 45 -15.25 -13.59 -0.90
N ASP A 46 -15.97 -14.06 0.11
CA ASP A 46 -17.34 -14.56 -0.05
C ASP A 46 -18.32 -13.46 -0.51
N LEU A 47 -18.05 -12.18 -0.21
CA LEU A 47 -18.83 -11.05 -0.72
C LEU A 47 -18.86 -10.97 -2.25
N SER A 48 -17.84 -11.49 -2.91
CA SER A 48 -17.72 -11.46 -4.38
C SER A 48 -18.18 -12.73 -5.08
N MET A 49 -18.70 -13.72 -4.35
CA MET A 49 -19.10 -15.01 -4.95
C MET A 49 -20.19 -14.87 -6.01
N GLY A 50 -21.09 -13.90 -5.89
CA GLY A 50 -22.09 -13.60 -6.92
C GLY A 50 -21.52 -13.24 -8.30
N MET A 51 -20.22 -12.92 -8.38
CA MET A 51 -19.53 -12.74 -9.67
C MET A 51 -19.52 -14.02 -10.52
N MET A 52 -19.61 -15.18 -9.92
CA MET A 52 -19.61 -16.45 -10.64
C MET A 52 -20.91 -16.65 -11.42
N ASP A 53 -22.01 -16.06 -10.95
CA ASP A 53 -23.34 -16.25 -11.54
C ASP A 53 -23.60 -15.33 -12.75
N VAL A 54 -22.89 -14.20 -12.86
CA VAL A 54 -23.12 -13.22 -13.94
C VAL A 54 -22.58 -13.65 -15.31
N LEU A 55 -21.85 -14.75 -15.37
CA LEU A 55 -21.29 -15.37 -16.58
C LEU A 55 -21.76 -16.82 -16.78
N ALA A 56 -23.01 -17.12 -16.44
CA ALA A 56 -23.57 -18.43 -16.68
C ALA A 56 -23.54 -18.79 -18.17
N SER A 57 -23.48 -20.08 -18.51
CA SER A 57 -23.26 -20.59 -19.88
C SER A 57 -24.35 -20.19 -20.91
N TYR A 58 -25.50 -19.73 -20.42
CA TYR A 58 -26.61 -19.27 -21.26
C TYR A 58 -26.64 -17.76 -21.52
N VAL A 59 -25.69 -16.99 -20.95
CA VAL A 59 -25.64 -15.54 -21.16
C VAL A 59 -24.73 -15.18 -22.33
N ASP A 60 -25.09 -14.11 -23.02
CA ASP A 60 -24.25 -13.53 -24.05
C ASP A 60 -22.97 -12.91 -23.44
N LEU A 61 -21.82 -13.21 -24.02
CA LEU A 61 -20.51 -12.68 -23.62
C LEU A 61 -20.02 -11.57 -24.56
N THR A 62 -20.93 -10.89 -25.20
CA THR A 62 -20.68 -9.75 -26.06
C THR A 62 -20.77 -8.44 -25.26
N CYS A 63 -19.81 -7.55 -25.44
CA CYS A 63 -19.86 -6.22 -24.85
C CYS A 63 -20.68 -5.24 -25.71
N GLU A 64 -20.90 -4.00 -25.23
CA GLU A 64 -21.85 -3.03 -25.82
C GLU A 64 -21.53 -2.69 -27.28
N ASP A 65 -20.25 -2.69 -27.70
CA ASP A 65 -19.83 -2.41 -29.07
C ASP A 65 -19.95 -3.61 -30.02
N GLY A 66 -20.45 -4.76 -29.52
CA GLY A 66 -20.58 -5.99 -30.28
C GLY A 66 -19.35 -6.91 -30.25
N THR A 67 -18.31 -6.57 -29.51
CA THR A 67 -17.12 -7.42 -29.37
C THR A 67 -17.44 -8.68 -28.55
N ASP A 68 -17.15 -9.85 -29.12
CA ASP A 68 -17.19 -11.12 -28.38
C ASP A 68 -15.99 -11.23 -27.44
N CYS A 69 -16.25 -11.16 -26.15
CA CYS A 69 -15.21 -11.16 -25.11
C CYS A 69 -14.42 -12.48 -25.02
N ARG A 70 -14.88 -13.55 -25.68
CA ARG A 70 -14.19 -14.84 -25.70
C ARG A 70 -13.03 -14.88 -26.69
N ASN A 71 -12.95 -13.92 -27.63
CA ASN A 71 -12.00 -13.93 -28.72
C ASN A 71 -10.86 -12.93 -28.50
N TYR A 72 -9.87 -12.96 -29.38
CA TYR A 72 -8.76 -12.02 -29.39
C TYR A 72 -9.20 -10.56 -29.62
N GLY A 73 -8.31 -9.64 -29.32
CA GLY A 73 -8.45 -8.22 -29.66
C GLY A 73 -8.75 -7.33 -28.47
N VAL A 74 -8.96 -6.05 -28.74
CA VAL A 74 -9.19 -4.98 -27.79
C VAL A 74 -8.01 -4.86 -26.80
N LEU A 75 -6.88 -4.36 -27.32
CA LEU A 75 -5.59 -4.30 -26.62
C LEU A 75 -5.68 -3.56 -25.27
N ASP A 76 -6.46 -2.49 -25.20
CA ASP A 76 -6.56 -1.61 -24.02
C ASP A 76 -7.76 -1.89 -23.11
N GLY A 77 -8.51 -2.96 -23.39
CA GLY A 77 -9.67 -3.37 -22.60
C GLY A 77 -11.01 -2.89 -23.14
N ILE A 78 -12.10 -3.55 -22.75
CA ILE A 78 -13.46 -3.20 -23.17
C ILE A 78 -13.86 -1.84 -22.62
N HIS A 79 -14.66 -1.09 -23.38
CA HIS A 79 -15.03 0.29 -23.02
C HIS A 79 -15.72 0.37 -21.65
N GLU A 80 -16.67 -0.55 -21.40
CA GLU A 80 -17.44 -0.60 -20.15
C GLU A 80 -16.53 -0.82 -18.92
N ALA A 81 -15.47 -1.61 -19.07
CA ALA A 81 -14.50 -1.81 -17.99
C ALA A 81 -13.67 -0.53 -17.76
N LYS A 82 -13.29 0.18 -18.83
CA LYS A 82 -12.60 1.47 -18.70
C LYS A 82 -13.48 2.53 -18.05
N VAL A 83 -14.78 2.55 -18.34
CA VAL A 83 -15.74 3.44 -17.66
C VAL A 83 -15.84 3.09 -16.17
N LEU A 84 -16.05 1.82 -15.83
CA LEU A 84 -16.16 1.37 -14.44
C LEU A 84 -14.89 1.71 -13.61
N ILE A 85 -13.73 1.43 -14.16
CA ILE A 85 -12.44 1.74 -13.52
C ILE A 85 -12.22 3.25 -13.48
N GLY A 86 -12.57 3.98 -14.55
CA GLY A 86 -12.46 5.43 -14.62
C GLY A 86 -13.28 6.12 -13.53
N ASP A 87 -14.51 5.70 -13.31
CA ASP A 87 -15.35 6.18 -12.23
C ASP A 87 -14.76 5.86 -10.85
N MET A 88 -14.15 4.67 -10.69
CA MET A 88 -13.53 4.25 -9.44
C MET A 88 -12.31 5.11 -9.07
N ILE A 89 -11.52 5.51 -10.04
CA ILE A 89 -10.27 6.27 -9.83
C ILE A 89 -10.38 7.73 -10.29
N GLU A 90 -11.59 8.20 -10.62
CA GLU A 90 -11.90 9.59 -10.99
C GLU A 90 -11.10 10.08 -12.21
N CYS A 91 -11.02 9.28 -13.28
CA CYS A 91 -10.34 9.68 -14.50
C CYS A 91 -11.11 9.30 -15.78
N ASN A 92 -10.78 9.97 -16.89
CA ASN A 92 -11.39 9.72 -18.19
C ASN A 92 -11.08 8.28 -18.65
N PRO A 93 -12.08 7.48 -19.09
CA PRO A 93 -11.89 6.15 -19.65
C PRO A 93 -10.87 6.08 -20.79
N ASP A 94 -10.76 7.13 -21.61
CA ASP A 94 -9.81 7.20 -22.71
C ASP A 94 -8.34 7.26 -22.26
N ASN A 95 -8.11 7.56 -20.98
CA ASN A 95 -6.79 7.58 -20.35
C ASN A 95 -6.40 6.24 -19.71
N ILE A 96 -7.15 5.16 -19.94
CA ILE A 96 -7.00 3.88 -19.23
C ILE A 96 -6.63 2.76 -20.19
N ILE A 97 -5.69 1.91 -19.74
CA ILE A 97 -5.46 0.57 -20.28
C ILE A 97 -5.79 -0.45 -19.18
N ILE A 98 -6.68 -1.37 -19.49
CA ILE A 98 -6.99 -2.52 -18.61
C ILE A 98 -5.97 -3.63 -18.89
N TYR A 99 -5.45 -4.21 -17.81
CA TYR A 99 -4.52 -5.32 -17.82
C TYR A 99 -5.13 -6.59 -17.19
N GLY A 100 -4.27 -7.50 -16.74
CA GLY A 100 -4.65 -8.69 -15.99
C GLY A 100 -5.03 -8.38 -14.55
N ASN A 101 -4.80 -9.32 -13.64
CA ASN A 101 -5.32 -9.29 -12.28
C ASN A 101 -4.51 -8.43 -11.27
N SER A 102 -3.33 -7.94 -11.63
CA SER A 102 -2.41 -7.34 -10.65
C SER A 102 -1.77 -6.04 -11.15
N SER A 103 -1.95 -4.96 -10.39
CA SER A 103 -1.23 -3.71 -10.62
C SER A 103 0.28 -3.85 -10.42
N LEU A 104 0.72 -4.81 -9.60
CA LEU A 104 2.15 -5.12 -9.43
C LEU A 104 2.80 -5.55 -10.75
N ASN A 105 2.10 -6.37 -11.55
CA ASN A 105 2.58 -6.75 -12.89
C ASN A 105 2.73 -5.54 -13.80
N ILE A 106 1.77 -4.61 -13.77
CA ILE A 106 1.82 -3.39 -14.58
C ILE A 106 3.02 -2.53 -14.18
N MET A 107 3.24 -2.35 -12.88
CA MET A 107 4.38 -1.59 -12.36
C MET A 107 5.70 -2.24 -12.74
N TYR A 108 5.81 -3.56 -12.62
CA TYR A 108 6.98 -4.32 -13.07
C TYR A 108 7.22 -4.13 -14.57
N ASP A 109 6.19 -4.33 -15.41
CA ASP A 109 6.28 -4.17 -16.86
C ASP A 109 6.67 -2.74 -17.25
N THR A 110 6.15 -1.74 -16.55
CA THR A 110 6.48 -0.33 -16.80
C THR A 110 7.96 -0.05 -16.54
N ILE A 111 8.53 -0.57 -15.46
CA ILE A 111 9.97 -0.49 -15.19
C ILE A 111 10.76 -1.29 -16.23
N ALA A 112 10.36 -2.53 -16.54
CA ALA A 112 11.05 -3.38 -17.52
C ALA A 112 11.10 -2.73 -18.91
N ARG A 113 9.99 -2.12 -19.36
CA ARG A 113 9.96 -1.36 -20.61
C ARG A 113 10.88 -0.15 -20.57
N SER A 114 10.90 0.59 -19.47
CA SER A 114 11.80 1.73 -19.30
C SER A 114 13.27 1.31 -19.34
N MET A 115 13.60 0.17 -18.72
CA MET A 115 14.95 -0.42 -18.77
C MET A 115 15.38 -0.79 -20.19
N THR A 116 14.49 -1.38 -20.98
CA THR A 116 14.82 -1.96 -22.29
C THR A 116 14.61 -1.01 -23.46
N HIS A 117 13.62 -0.12 -23.40
CA HIS A 117 13.20 0.74 -24.52
C HIS A 117 13.17 2.24 -24.18
N GLY A 118 13.40 2.61 -22.90
CA GLY A 118 13.26 4.00 -22.45
C GLY A 118 11.79 4.42 -22.29
N VAL A 119 11.57 5.69 -22.03
CA VAL A 119 10.27 6.32 -21.87
C VAL A 119 10.09 7.37 -22.95
N MET A 120 9.07 7.20 -23.80
CA MET A 120 8.75 8.15 -24.89
C MET A 120 9.96 8.53 -25.74
N GLY A 121 10.75 7.53 -26.14
CA GLY A 121 11.93 7.73 -26.98
C GLY A 121 13.20 8.18 -26.25
N SER A 122 13.20 8.23 -24.92
CA SER A 122 14.41 8.46 -24.13
C SER A 122 15.38 7.28 -24.23
N THR A 123 16.62 7.50 -23.81
CA THR A 123 17.61 6.42 -23.72
C THR A 123 17.09 5.30 -22.80
N PRO A 124 17.14 4.02 -23.24
CA PRO A 124 16.85 2.89 -22.37
C PRO A 124 17.65 2.95 -21.07
N TRP A 125 17.00 2.77 -19.92
CA TRP A 125 17.67 2.95 -18.65
C TRP A 125 18.83 1.98 -18.43
N CYS A 126 18.78 0.78 -19.02
CA CYS A 126 19.90 -0.17 -18.97
C CYS A 126 21.18 0.32 -19.66
N LYS A 127 21.11 1.39 -20.45
CA LYS A 127 22.27 2.02 -21.12
C LYS A 127 22.78 3.25 -20.37
N LEU A 128 22.16 3.63 -19.28
CA LEU A 128 22.60 4.74 -18.43
C LEU A 128 23.56 4.22 -17.37
N ASP A 129 24.53 5.05 -16.98
CA ASP A 129 25.46 4.70 -15.93
C ASP A 129 24.79 4.49 -14.58
N LYS A 130 23.72 5.25 -14.31
CA LYS A 130 22.99 5.21 -13.05
C LYS A 130 21.52 5.55 -13.22
N VAL A 131 20.66 4.79 -12.56
CA VAL A 131 19.22 5.07 -12.42
C VAL A 131 18.87 5.05 -10.93
N LYS A 132 18.12 6.05 -10.50
CA LYS A 132 17.69 6.20 -9.10
C LYS A 132 16.18 6.39 -9.02
N PHE A 133 15.60 5.90 -7.92
CA PHE A 133 14.21 6.15 -7.54
C PHE A 133 14.15 6.76 -6.15
N LEU A 134 13.23 7.70 -5.96
CA LEU A 134 12.82 8.17 -4.65
C LEU A 134 11.81 7.19 -4.06
N CYS A 135 12.02 6.88 -2.80
CA CYS A 135 11.23 5.91 -2.06
C CYS A 135 10.71 6.54 -0.77
N PRO A 136 9.48 7.08 -0.74
CA PRO A 136 8.84 7.49 0.49
C PRO A 136 8.80 6.33 1.49
N VAL A 137 9.31 6.59 2.72
CA VAL A 137 9.48 5.58 3.76
C VAL A 137 8.82 6.01 5.08
N PRO A 138 8.16 5.07 5.77
CA PRO A 138 7.93 3.67 5.38
C PRO A 138 7.02 3.57 4.16
N GLY A 139 7.21 2.53 3.34
CA GLY A 139 6.50 2.34 2.09
C GLY A 139 6.20 0.88 1.77
N TYR A 140 5.79 0.61 0.55
CA TYR A 140 5.39 -0.73 0.11
C TYR A 140 6.59 -1.55 -0.36
N ASP A 141 6.87 -2.63 0.35
CA ASP A 141 8.02 -3.52 0.13
C ASP A 141 8.11 -4.10 -1.30
N ARG A 142 6.98 -4.33 -1.97
CA ARG A 142 6.97 -4.83 -3.35
C ARG A 142 7.43 -3.79 -4.37
N HIS A 143 7.17 -2.51 -4.16
CA HIS A 143 7.75 -1.43 -4.96
C HIS A 143 9.28 -1.46 -4.87
N PHE A 144 9.79 -1.55 -3.66
CA PHE A 144 11.24 -1.60 -3.43
C PHE A 144 11.88 -2.86 -4.02
N ALA A 145 11.20 -3.99 -3.95
CA ALA A 145 11.66 -5.24 -4.57
C ALA A 145 11.79 -5.12 -6.09
N ILE A 146 10.88 -4.42 -6.79
CA ILE A 146 10.98 -4.18 -8.23
C ILE A 146 12.22 -3.34 -8.53
N THR A 147 12.41 -2.22 -7.85
CA THR A 147 13.55 -1.33 -8.08
C THR A 147 14.88 -2.01 -7.77
N GLU A 148 14.95 -2.75 -6.68
CA GLU A 148 16.15 -3.53 -6.31
C GLU A 148 16.47 -4.59 -7.36
N TYR A 149 15.46 -5.32 -7.85
CA TYR A 149 15.62 -6.37 -8.87
C TYR A 149 16.24 -5.84 -10.16
N PHE A 150 15.88 -4.62 -10.58
CA PHE A 150 16.43 -3.98 -11.77
C PHE A 150 17.72 -3.19 -11.52
N GLY A 151 18.28 -3.27 -10.31
CA GLY A 151 19.52 -2.57 -9.98
C GLY A 151 19.38 -1.04 -9.88
N ILE A 152 18.17 -0.54 -9.68
CA ILE A 152 17.87 0.87 -9.50
C ILE A 152 18.22 1.27 -8.07
N GLU A 153 19.04 2.31 -7.90
CA GLU A 153 19.39 2.85 -6.59
C GLU A 153 18.18 3.51 -5.93
N MET A 154 17.92 3.17 -4.69
CA MET A 154 16.79 3.70 -3.94
C MET A 154 17.23 4.73 -2.91
N ILE A 155 16.56 5.89 -2.90
CA ILE A 155 16.78 7.00 -1.99
C ILE A 155 15.58 7.14 -1.07
N ASN A 156 15.78 7.02 0.24
CA ASN A 156 14.73 7.22 1.23
C ASN A 156 14.27 8.68 1.25
N VAL A 157 12.96 8.89 1.24
CA VAL A 157 12.31 10.18 1.49
C VAL A 157 11.38 10.02 2.70
N PRO A 158 11.52 10.80 3.77
CA PRO A 158 10.65 10.68 4.92
C PRO A 158 9.18 10.93 4.57
N MET A 159 8.28 10.12 5.13
CA MET A 159 6.84 10.39 5.11
C MET A 159 6.49 11.32 6.27
N LEU A 160 5.76 12.38 5.95
CA LEU A 160 5.13 13.32 6.88
C LEU A 160 3.63 13.01 6.99
N PRO A 161 2.89 13.59 7.96
CA PRO A 161 1.45 13.36 8.08
C PRO A 161 0.62 13.71 6.84
N THR A 162 1.15 14.52 5.93
CA THR A 162 0.49 14.99 4.71
C THR A 162 0.99 14.34 3.42
N GLY A 163 1.91 13.39 3.52
CA GLY A 163 2.58 12.72 2.39
C GLY A 163 4.10 12.78 2.49
N PRO A 164 4.85 12.52 1.42
CA PRO A 164 6.31 12.62 1.43
C PRO A 164 6.80 14.02 1.76
N ASP A 165 8.02 14.12 2.29
CA ASP A 165 8.73 15.40 2.41
C ASP A 165 8.97 16.00 1.03
N MET A 166 8.07 16.90 0.62
CA MET A 166 8.10 17.50 -0.71
C MET A 166 9.26 18.48 -0.90
N ASP A 167 9.79 19.07 0.16
CA ASP A 167 10.98 19.93 0.05
C ASP A 167 12.18 19.09 -0.42
N MET A 168 12.34 17.92 0.16
CA MET A 168 13.36 16.97 -0.26
C MET A 168 13.10 16.43 -1.67
N VAL A 169 11.86 16.07 -1.99
CA VAL A 169 11.50 15.57 -3.34
C VAL A 169 11.83 16.61 -4.40
N GLU A 170 11.36 17.84 -4.26
CA GLU A 170 11.57 18.92 -5.23
C GLU A 170 13.06 19.23 -5.41
N ASP A 171 13.82 19.27 -4.33
CA ASP A 171 15.26 19.52 -4.36
C ASP A 171 16.02 18.45 -5.14
N LEU A 172 15.78 17.18 -4.81
CA LEU A 172 16.48 16.05 -5.45
C LEU A 172 16.11 15.91 -6.92
N VAL A 173 14.81 15.94 -7.27
CA VAL A 173 14.34 15.72 -8.65
C VAL A 173 14.80 16.82 -9.60
N SER A 174 14.92 18.05 -9.12
CA SER A 174 15.33 19.20 -9.93
C SER A 174 16.84 19.24 -10.22
N LYS A 175 17.65 18.54 -9.44
CA LYS A 175 19.12 18.59 -9.52
C LYS A 175 19.77 17.35 -10.11
N ASP A 176 19.12 16.18 -10.03
CA ASP A 176 19.72 14.90 -10.40
C ASP A 176 18.91 14.22 -11.52
N GLU A 177 19.45 14.24 -12.74
CA GLU A 177 18.84 13.60 -13.91
C GLU A 177 18.88 12.07 -13.89
N ALA A 178 19.63 11.45 -12.94
CA ALA A 178 19.59 10.01 -12.72
C ALA A 178 18.31 9.55 -12.00
N ILE A 179 17.59 10.47 -11.35
CA ILE A 179 16.32 10.18 -10.67
C ILE A 179 15.22 10.08 -11.72
N LYS A 180 14.74 8.86 -11.96
CA LYS A 180 13.76 8.53 -13.01
C LYS A 180 12.35 8.31 -12.49
N GLY A 181 12.17 8.19 -11.19
CA GLY A 181 10.85 7.98 -10.63
C GLY A 181 10.76 8.10 -9.12
N ILE A 182 9.53 8.10 -8.66
CA ILE A 182 9.15 8.05 -7.25
C ILE A 182 7.97 7.10 -7.08
N TRP A 183 8.02 6.24 -6.07
CA TRP A 183 6.91 5.39 -5.67
C TRP A 183 5.96 6.14 -4.73
N CYS A 184 4.66 6.13 -5.03
CA CYS A 184 3.64 6.75 -4.18
C CYS A 184 2.48 5.80 -3.93
N VAL A 185 2.01 5.72 -2.68
CA VAL A 185 0.72 5.13 -2.31
C VAL A 185 -0.10 6.24 -1.64
N PRO A 186 -0.84 7.05 -2.44
CA PRO A 186 -1.27 8.38 -2.01
C PRO A 186 -2.50 8.39 -1.10
N LYS A 187 -3.28 7.32 -1.08
CA LYS A 187 -4.50 7.22 -0.26
C LYS A 187 -4.43 5.99 0.62
N TYR A 188 -4.65 6.18 1.92
CA TYR A 188 -4.57 5.10 2.91
C TYR A 188 -3.29 4.28 2.76
N SER A 189 -2.15 4.96 2.74
CA SER A 189 -0.85 4.44 2.33
C SER A 189 -0.46 3.12 3.03
N ASN A 190 0.27 2.29 2.32
CA ASN A 190 0.91 1.11 2.88
C ASN A 190 2.34 1.49 3.31
N PRO A 191 2.70 1.44 4.62
CA PRO A 191 1.92 0.81 5.70
C PRO A 191 1.14 1.77 6.63
N GLN A 192 1.24 3.10 6.48
CA GLN A 192 0.82 4.06 7.52
C GLN A 192 -0.68 4.40 7.52
N GLY A 193 -1.39 4.20 6.42
CA GLY A 193 -2.78 4.60 6.28
C GLY A 193 -2.99 6.10 6.05
N ILE A 194 -1.92 6.85 5.79
CA ILE A 194 -1.94 8.29 5.54
C ILE A 194 -2.46 8.57 4.12
N THR A 195 -3.25 9.63 3.95
CA THR A 195 -3.65 10.16 2.65
C THR A 195 -2.92 11.46 2.38
N TYR A 196 -2.39 11.63 1.16
CA TYR A 196 -1.69 12.84 0.76
C TYR A 196 -2.64 14.05 0.76
N SER A 197 -2.18 15.18 1.28
CA SER A 197 -2.95 16.42 1.25
C SER A 197 -3.07 16.97 -0.16
N ASP A 198 -4.07 17.82 -0.39
CA ASP A 198 -4.25 18.53 -1.64
C ASP A 198 -2.99 19.31 -2.05
N GLU A 199 -2.33 19.97 -1.10
CA GLU A 199 -1.10 20.72 -1.39
C GLU A 199 0.04 19.78 -1.80
N THR A 200 0.18 18.62 -1.16
CA THR A 200 1.16 17.60 -1.55
C THR A 200 0.92 17.16 -2.99
N VAL A 201 -0.32 16.86 -3.37
CA VAL A 201 -0.66 16.47 -4.75
C VAL A 201 -0.35 17.59 -5.75
N ARG A 202 -0.68 18.85 -5.42
CA ARG A 202 -0.36 19.99 -6.27
C ARG A 202 1.14 20.24 -6.39
N ARG A 203 1.92 19.99 -5.34
CA ARG A 203 3.39 20.06 -5.40
C ARG A 203 3.96 18.97 -6.32
N PHE A 204 3.44 17.76 -6.26
CA PHE A 204 3.78 16.71 -7.24
C PHE A 204 3.49 17.15 -8.68
N ALA A 205 2.32 17.73 -8.91
CA ALA A 205 1.91 18.19 -10.25
C ALA A 205 2.84 19.28 -10.82
N ARG A 206 3.44 20.10 -9.96
CA ARG A 206 4.32 21.22 -10.33
C ARG A 206 5.81 20.86 -10.34
N LEU A 207 6.19 19.61 -10.10
CA LEU A 207 7.58 19.18 -10.13
C LEU A 207 8.27 19.60 -11.43
N LYS A 208 9.54 19.95 -11.33
CA LYS A 208 10.41 20.30 -12.48
C LYS A 208 11.61 19.35 -12.50
N PRO A 209 11.42 18.10 -12.94
CA PRO A 209 12.50 17.13 -12.96
C PRO A 209 13.62 17.55 -13.92
N ALA A 210 14.86 17.32 -13.50
CA ALA A 210 16.02 17.40 -14.41
C ALA A 210 15.95 16.32 -15.51
N ALA A 211 15.44 15.13 -15.19
CA ALA A 211 15.21 14.05 -16.13
C ALA A 211 13.89 14.24 -16.89
N LYS A 212 13.92 14.31 -18.21
CA LYS A 212 12.72 14.41 -19.07
C LYS A 212 11.85 13.14 -19.02
N ASP A 213 12.44 12.02 -18.72
CA ASP A 213 11.83 10.70 -18.61
C ASP A 213 11.46 10.34 -17.17
N PHE A 214 11.46 11.30 -16.25
CA PHE A 214 10.96 11.13 -14.88
C PHE A 214 9.46 10.85 -14.87
N ARG A 215 9.02 9.90 -14.04
CA ARG A 215 7.60 9.59 -13.82
C ARG A 215 7.28 9.41 -12.36
N ILE A 216 6.07 9.84 -11.97
CA ILE A 216 5.48 9.57 -10.68
C ILE A 216 4.69 8.26 -10.81
N TYR A 217 5.07 7.24 -10.04
CA TYR A 217 4.39 5.95 -9.96
C TYR A 217 3.35 6.04 -8.85
N TRP A 218 2.09 6.31 -9.25
CA TRP A 218 0.99 6.64 -8.37
C TRP A 218 0.10 5.42 -8.14
N ASP A 219 0.46 4.59 -7.15
CA ASP A 219 -0.26 3.36 -6.82
C ASP A 219 -1.48 3.67 -5.95
N ASN A 220 -2.63 3.87 -6.61
CA ASN A 220 -3.91 4.18 -5.97
C ASN A 220 -4.67 2.90 -5.57
N ALA A 221 -3.98 2.01 -4.86
CA ALA A 221 -4.48 0.69 -4.48
C ALA A 221 -5.71 0.72 -3.56
N TYR A 222 -5.87 1.80 -2.79
CA TYR A 222 -6.91 1.92 -1.76
C TYR A 222 -7.91 3.04 -2.05
N CYS A 223 -8.14 3.36 -3.31
CA CYS A 223 -8.99 4.48 -3.74
C CYS A 223 -10.42 4.46 -3.16
N VAL A 224 -10.99 3.27 -2.93
CA VAL A 224 -12.37 3.06 -2.42
C VAL A 224 -12.41 2.28 -1.09
N HIS A 225 -11.29 2.13 -0.42
CA HIS A 225 -11.16 1.29 0.79
C HIS A 225 -11.39 2.09 2.08
N HIS A 226 -12.52 2.79 2.15
CA HIS A 226 -12.94 3.53 3.35
C HIS A 226 -13.40 2.57 4.45
N LEU A 227 -13.08 2.86 5.71
CA LEU A 227 -13.64 2.15 6.87
C LEU A 227 -14.96 2.76 7.34
N TYR A 228 -15.23 4.02 7.02
CA TYR A 228 -16.40 4.79 7.48
C TYR A 228 -17.19 5.33 6.30
N ASP A 229 -18.50 5.54 6.51
CA ASP A 229 -19.39 6.05 5.45
C ASP A 229 -19.27 7.58 5.29
N ILE A 230 -19.02 8.30 6.37
CA ILE A 230 -19.01 9.77 6.41
C ILE A 230 -17.60 10.32 6.59
N ASP A 231 -16.82 9.78 7.52
CA ASP A 231 -15.47 10.24 7.82
C ASP A 231 -14.44 9.55 6.89
N GLN A 232 -14.35 10.05 5.67
CA GLN A 232 -13.48 9.54 4.61
C GLN A 232 -12.40 10.53 4.24
N ASP A 233 -11.20 10.03 3.93
CA ASP A 233 -10.18 10.86 3.34
C ASP A 233 -10.50 11.11 1.85
N HIS A 234 -10.23 12.32 1.41
CA HIS A 234 -10.31 12.73 0.02
C HIS A 234 -8.91 12.87 -0.57
N LEU A 235 -8.75 12.44 -1.82
CA LEU A 235 -7.51 12.61 -2.59
C LEU A 235 -7.89 13.29 -3.92
N ILE A 236 -7.36 14.49 -4.17
CA ILE A 236 -7.60 15.16 -5.46
C ILE A 236 -6.91 14.39 -6.60
N GLU A 237 -7.48 14.51 -7.81
CA GLU A 237 -7.07 13.72 -8.97
C GLU A 237 -5.77 14.26 -9.58
N ILE A 238 -4.71 13.45 -9.53
CA ILE A 238 -3.35 13.85 -9.89
C ILE A 238 -3.18 14.13 -11.39
N LEU A 239 -3.85 13.37 -12.27
CA LEU A 239 -3.72 13.59 -13.73
C LEU A 239 -4.29 14.95 -14.13
N ALA A 240 -5.42 15.35 -13.53
CA ALA A 240 -6.01 16.66 -13.74
C ALA A 240 -5.11 17.78 -13.20
N GLU A 241 -4.52 17.60 -12.02
CA GLU A 241 -3.59 18.57 -11.45
C GLU A 241 -2.32 18.71 -12.31
N CYS A 242 -1.76 17.60 -12.80
CA CYS A 242 -0.61 17.63 -13.72
C CYS A 242 -0.94 18.34 -15.03
N LYS A 243 -2.13 18.09 -15.60
CA LYS A 243 -2.57 18.78 -16.82
C LYS A 243 -2.70 20.30 -16.59
N ARG A 244 -3.27 20.71 -15.46
CA ARG A 244 -3.35 22.15 -15.07
C ARG A 244 -1.98 22.78 -14.88
N ALA A 245 -1.02 22.04 -14.36
CA ALA A 245 0.36 22.49 -14.13
C ALA A 245 1.23 22.49 -15.40
N GLY A 246 0.73 21.99 -16.54
CA GLY A 246 1.49 21.89 -17.79
C GLY A 246 2.41 20.65 -17.86
N ASN A 247 2.20 19.66 -16.99
CA ASN A 247 2.99 18.42 -16.89
C ASN A 247 2.12 17.17 -17.13
N PRO A 248 1.36 17.06 -18.24
CA PRO A 248 0.37 15.99 -18.41
C PRO A 248 0.98 14.58 -18.44
N ASP A 249 2.24 14.45 -18.85
CA ASP A 249 2.89 13.15 -19.06
C ASP A 249 3.65 12.62 -17.83
N MET A 250 3.60 13.33 -16.69
CA MET A 250 4.47 13.03 -15.54
C MET A 250 4.04 11.81 -14.73
N VAL A 251 2.79 11.34 -14.85
CA VAL A 251 2.21 10.35 -13.93
C VAL A 251 1.81 9.06 -14.63
N TYR A 252 2.17 7.94 -14.00
CA TYR A 252 1.56 6.63 -14.19
C TYR A 252 0.71 6.31 -12.95
N LYS A 253 -0.61 6.27 -13.10
CA LYS A 253 -1.55 5.96 -12.04
C LYS A 253 -2.01 4.51 -12.15
N PHE A 254 -1.88 3.75 -11.08
CA PHE A 254 -2.21 2.32 -11.05
C PHE A 254 -3.36 2.05 -10.09
N CYS A 255 -4.17 1.06 -10.44
CA CYS A 255 -5.21 0.52 -9.57
C CYS A 255 -5.48 -0.95 -9.85
N SER A 256 -6.18 -1.61 -8.94
CA SER A 256 -6.67 -2.98 -9.14
C SER A 256 -7.86 -3.28 -8.26
N THR A 257 -8.59 -4.33 -8.63
CA THR A 257 -9.68 -4.89 -7.80
C THR A 257 -9.19 -6.00 -6.87
N SER A 258 -7.88 -6.15 -6.68
CA SER A 258 -7.28 -7.24 -5.89
C SER A 258 -7.80 -7.34 -4.45
N LYS A 259 -8.19 -6.22 -3.84
CA LYS A 259 -8.75 -6.16 -2.50
C LYS A 259 -10.24 -5.77 -2.50
N ILE A 260 -10.86 -5.81 -3.66
CA ILE A 260 -12.28 -5.51 -3.88
C ILE A 260 -13.04 -6.81 -4.20
N THR A 261 -12.49 -7.60 -5.13
CA THR A 261 -13.05 -8.88 -5.57
C THR A 261 -12.10 -10.04 -5.20
N PHE A 262 -11.49 -10.67 -6.19
CA PHE A 262 -10.57 -11.79 -6.00
C PHE A 262 -9.15 -11.39 -6.37
N PRO A 263 -8.16 -11.45 -5.48
CA PRO A 263 -6.77 -11.14 -5.83
C PRO A 263 -6.22 -11.98 -6.99
N GLY A 264 -6.60 -13.26 -7.04
CA GLY A 264 -6.18 -14.19 -8.09
C GLY A 264 -6.92 -14.03 -9.42
N SER A 265 -8.02 -13.28 -9.45
CA SER A 265 -8.90 -13.13 -10.61
C SER A 265 -9.55 -11.74 -10.67
N GLY A 266 -8.77 -10.73 -10.32
CA GLY A 266 -9.18 -9.33 -10.37
C GLY A 266 -8.95 -8.69 -11.73
N VAL A 267 -9.10 -7.37 -11.77
CA VAL A 267 -8.78 -6.49 -12.89
C VAL A 267 -7.86 -5.39 -12.40
N ALA A 268 -6.79 -5.12 -13.13
CA ALA A 268 -5.86 -4.03 -12.85
C ALA A 268 -5.79 -3.08 -14.05
N ALA A 269 -5.40 -1.85 -13.80
CA ALA A 269 -5.31 -0.84 -14.85
C ALA A 269 -4.19 0.16 -14.58
N ILE A 270 -3.71 0.76 -15.68
CA ILE A 270 -2.92 1.98 -15.68
C ILE A 270 -3.75 3.10 -16.29
N ALA A 271 -3.70 4.27 -15.66
CA ALA A 271 -4.24 5.51 -16.18
C ALA A 271 -3.11 6.53 -16.34
N THR A 272 -3.06 7.20 -17.49
CA THR A 272 -2.01 8.18 -17.78
C THR A 272 -2.41 9.08 -18.96
N SER A 273 -1.54 9.99 -19.38
CA SER A 273 -1.78 10.87 -20.53
C SER A 273 -1.91 10.11 -21.84
N ALA A 274 -2.51 10.73 -22.83
CA ALA A 274 -2.62 10.17 -24.18
C ALA A 274 -1.23 9.85 -24.81
N ASN A 275 -0.24 10.69 -24.58
CA ASN A 275 1.13 10.47 -25.08
C ASN A 275 1.78 9.23 -24.43
N ASN A 276 1.67 9.10 -23.11
CA ASN A 276 2.17 7.91 -22.42
C ASN A 276 1.40 6.65 -22.83
N LEU A 277 0.08 6.73 -23.03
CA LEU A 277 -0.71 5.58 -23.50
C LEU A 277 -0.26 5.11 -24.89
N GLU A 278 0.00 6.05 -25.80
CA GLU A 278 0.49 5.71 -27.13
C GLU A 278 1.85 5.00 -27.07
N ASP A 279 2.77 5.50 -26.25
CA ASP A 279 4.08 4.89 -26.04
C ASP A 279 3.96 3.47 -25.43
N ILE A 280 3.10 3.31 -24.42
CA ILE A 280 2.83 2.02 -23.80
C ILE A 280 2.21 1.04 -24.81
N LYS A 281 1.22 1.44 -25.58
CA LYS A 281 0.53 0.59 -26.54
C LYS A 281 1.45 0.09 -27.66
N LYS A 282 2.44 0.90 -28.10
CA LYS A 282 3.45 0.48 -29.09
C LYS A 282 4.22 -0.77 -28.63
N GLN A 283 4.48 -0.87 -27.35
CA GLN A 283 5.21 -2.00 -26.75
C GLN A 283 4.27 -3.13 -26.33
N LEU A 284 3.11 -2.77 -25.76
CA LEU A 284 2.11 -3.73 -25.28
C LEU A 284 1.63 -4.68 -26.39
N LYS A 285 1.43 -4.19 -27.62
CA LYS A 285 1.01 -5.00 -28.78
C LYS A 285 2.00 -6.10 -29.17
N VAL A 286 3.26 -6.01 -28.70
CA VAL A 286 4.26 -7.07 -28.88
C VAL A 286 4.15 -8.11 -27.79
N GLN A 287 3.71 -7.71 -26.59
CA GLN A 287 3.57 -8.56 -25.41
C GLN A 287 2.27 -9.37 -25.43
N THR A 288 1.17 -8.77 -25.89
CA THR A 288 -0.18 -9.39 -25.88
C THR A 288 -1.06 -8.85 -27.02
N ILE A 289 -2.07 -9.63 -27.40
CA ILE A 289 -3.15 -9.18 -28.29
C ILE A 289 -4.27 -8.50 -27.51
N GLY A 290 -4.38 -8.78 -26.23
CA GLY A 290 -5.33 -8.23 -25.29
C GLY A 290 -5.41 -9.08 -24.00
N HIS A 291 -5.89 -8.48 -22.95
CA HIS A 291 -6.08 -9.15 -21.67
C HIS A 291 -7.45 -9.82 -21.59
N ASP A 292 -7.71 -10.55 -20.51
CA ASP A 292 -8.93 -11.33 -20.26
C ASP A 292 -10.20 -10.46 -20.24
N LYS A 293 -10.88 -10.38 -21.39
CA LYS A 293 -12.12 -9.61 -21.55
C LYS A 293 -13.33 -10.27 -20.87
N VAL A 294 -13.32 -11.58 -20.72
CA VAL A 294 -14.39 -12.29 -20.00
C VAL A 294 -14.38 -11.87 -18.53
N ASN A 295 -13.20 -11.78 -17.94
CA ASN A 295 -13.06 -11.29 -16.57
C ASN A 295 -13.39 -9.79 -16.42
N GLN A 296 -13.03 -8.97 -17.41
CA GLN A 296 -13.45 -7.56 -17.45
C GLN A 296 -14.99 -7.43 -17.48
N LEU A 297 -15.63 -8.16 -18.36
CA LEU A 297 -17.09 -8.19 -18.49
C LEU A 297 -17.78 -8.68 -17.22
N ARG A 298 -17.20 -9.68 -16.54
CA ARG A 298 -17.65 -10.18 -15.25
C ARG A 298 -17.71 -9.09 -14.19
N HIS A 299 -16.66 -8.28 -14.08
CA HIS A 299 -16.61 -7.16 -13.14
C HIS A 299 -17.65 -6.10 -13.48
N VAL A 300 -17.78 -5.74 -14.78
CA VAL A 300 -18.78 -4.78 -15.25
C VAL A 300 -20.19 -5.24 -14.89
N ARG A 301 -20.53 -6.48 -15.17
CA ARG A 301 -21.88 -7.03 -14.90
C ARG A 301 -22.18 -7.17 -13.42
N PHE A 302 -21.18 -7.48 -12.62
CA PHE A 302 -21.33 -7.60 -11.16
C PHE A 302 -21.58 -6.24 -10.50
N PHE A 303 -20.76 -5.26 -10.80
CA PHE A 303 -20.86 -3.92 -10.18
C PHE A 303 -21.86 -3.01 -10.87
N LYS A 304 -22.01 -3.14 -12.19
CA LYS A 304 -22.82 -2.28 -13.06
C LYS A 304 -22.28 -0.85 -13.19
N ASN A 305 -21.94 -0.20 -12.08
CA ASN A 305 -21.44 1.17 -12.02
C ASN A 305 -20.73 1.44 -10.67
N ILE A 306 -20.32 2.68 -10.45
CA ILE A 306 -19.62 3.10 -9.21
C ILE A 306 -20.50 2.91 -7.95
N HIS A 307 -21.82 2.99 -8.04
CA HIS A 307 -22.69 2.74 -6.88
C HIS A 307 -22.59 1.28 -6.45
N GLY A 308 -22.53 0.34 -7.39
CA GLY A 308 -22.31 -1.07 -7.09
C GLY A 308 -20.99 -1.34 -6.40
N ILE A 309 -19.91 -0.67 -6.81
CA ILE A 309 -18.61 -0.72 -6.12
C ILE A 309 -18.74 -0.14 -4.70
N THR A 310 -19.38 1.03 -4.54
CA THR A 310 -19.55 1.68 -3.25
C THR A 310 -20.31 0.80 -2.25
N GLU A 311 -21.41 0.22 -2.67
CA GLU A 311 -22.20 -0.69 -1.82
C GLU A 311 -21.43 -1.96 -1.45
N HIS A 312 -20.66 -2.49 -2.40
CA HIS A 312 -19.78 -3.63 -2.14
C HIS A 312 -18.69 -3.29 -1.12
N MET A 313 -18.06 -2.13 -1.25
CA MET A 313 -17.01 -1.68 -0.32
C MET A 313 -17.55 -1.35 1.07
N ARG A 314 -18.81 -0.94 1.21
CA ARG A 314 -19.45 -0.81 2.53
C ARG A 314 -19.52 -2.13 3.28
N LYS A 315 -19.74 -3.24 2.56
CA LYS A 315 -19.71 -4.58 3.17
C LYS A 315 -18.31 -4.99 3.61
N HIS A 316 -17.29 -4.66 2.81
CA HIS A 316 -15.88 -4.82 3.22
C HIS A 316 -15.57 -4.00 4.47
N ALA A 317 -15.98 -2.74 4.51
CA ALA A 317 -15.78 -1.86 5.66
C ALA A 317 -16.44 -2.40 6.94
N ALA A 318 -17.64 -2.97 6.84
CA ALA A 318 -18.32 -3.58 7.98
C ALA A 318 -17.53 -4.74 8.61
N SER A 319 -16.80 -5.52 7.79
CA SER A 319 -15.92 -6.58 8.27
C SER A 319 -14.59 -6.06 8.81
N LEU A 320 -14.01 -5.02 8.21
CA LEU A 320 -12.69 -4.52 8.56
C LEU A 320 -12.68 -3.53 9.74
N ARG A 321 -13.66 -2.64 9.82
CA ARG A 321 -13.73 -1.58 10.83
C ARG A 321 -13.55 -2.09 12.26
N PRO A 322 -14.29 -3.12 12.72
CA PRO A 322 -14.13 -3.63 14.09
C PRO A 322 -12.71 -4.09 14.40
N LYS A 323 -11.99 -4.62 13.40
CA LYS A 323 -10.62 -5.10 13.52
C LYS A 323 -9.63 -3.94 13.71
N PHE A 324 -9.81 -2.87 12.94
CA PHE A 324 -8.99 -1.66 13.06
C PHE A 324 -9.23 -0.94 14.39
N GLU A 325 -10.49 -0.75 14.75
CA GLU A 325 -10.88 -0.10 16.00
C GLU A 325 -10.36 -0.89 17.21
N MET A 326 -10.53 -2.20 17.24
CA MET A 326 -10.04 -3.04 18.34
C MET A 326 -8.54 -2.86 18.57
N ILE A 327 -7.72 -2.85 17.52
CA ILE A 327 -6.27 -2.68 17.64
C ILE A 327 -5.92 -1.28 18.16
N THR A 328 -6.48 -0.24 17.55
CA THR A 328 -6.14 1.15 17.90
C THR A 328 -6.65 1.52 19.30
N ASP A 329 -7.82 1.04 19.70
CA ASP A 329 -8.36 1.24 21.05
C ASP A 329 -7.54 0.47 22.11
N MET A 330 -7.07 -0.73 21.77
CA MET A 330 -6.15 -1.47 22.65
C MET A 330 -4.83 -0.71 22.82
N PHE A 331 -4.28 -0.14 21.76
CA PHE A 331 -3.06 0.67 21.85
C PHE A 331 -3.27 1.91 22.71
N ASP A 332 -4.37 2.65 22.50
CA ASP A 332 -4.70 3.82 23.33
C ASP A 332 -4.78 3.45 24.81
N LYS A 333 -5.48 2.36 25.12
CA LYS A 333 -5.69 1.91 26.49
C LYS A 333 -4.42 1.40 27.16
N GLU A 334 -3.66 0.56 26.45
CA GLU A 334 -2.56 -0.20 27.05
C GLU A 334 -1.18 0.47 26.89
N LEU A 335 -1.01 1.35 25.90
CA LEU A 335 0.28 1.94 25.56
C LEU A 335 0.26 3.48 25.57
N GLY A 336 -0.93 4.12 25.52
CA GLY A 336 -1.07 5.55 25.29
C GLY A 336 -0.29 6.44 26.26
N ASP A 337 -0.30 6.11 27.56
CA ASP A 337 0.36 6.90 28.60
C ASP A 337 1.82 6.47 28.88
N LEU A 338 2.28 5.36 28.28
CA LEU A 338 3.57 4.75 28.64
C LEU A 338 4.77 5.42 27.96
N GLY A 339 4.55 6.18 26.88
CA GLY A 339 5.64 6.79 26.10
C GLY A 339 6.51 5.76 25.36
N VAL A 340 5.94 4.64 24.94
CA VAL A 340 6.64 3.48 24.34
C VAL A 340 6.48 3.37 22.83
N GLY A 341 5.82 4.33 22.21
CA GLY A 341 5.65 4.39 20.76
C GLY A 341 4.48 5.27 20.33
N THR A 342 4.27 5.32 19.04
CA THR A 342 3.19 6.09 18.41
C THR A 342 2.50 5.26 17.31
N TRP A 343 1.27 5.61 16.99
CA TRP A 343 0.49 4.99 15.93
C TRP A 343 -0.48 5.98 15.32
N TYR A 344 -0.84 5.73 14.08
CA TYR A 344 -1.86 6.47 13.37
C TYR A 344 -3.16 5.66 13.33
N LYS A 345 -4.31 6.33 13.43
CA LYS A 345 -5.64 5.71 13.28
C LYS A 345 -6.13 5.93 11.85
N PRO A 346 -5.96 4.96 10.94
CA PRO A 346 -6.35 5.15 9.55
C PRO A 346 -7.87 5.12 9.39
N LYS A 347 -8.37 5.89 8.44
CA LYS A 347 -9.78 5.92 8.05
C LYS A 347 -10.10 4.97 6.89
N GLY A 348 -9.12 4.21 6.46
CA GLY A 348 -9.23 3.27 5.35
C GLY A 348 -7.96 2.46 5.14
N GLY A 349 -7.93 1.70 4.05
CA GLY A 349 -6.80 0.85 3.69
C GLY A 349 -6.78 -0.49 4.43
N TYR A 350 -5.58 -1.09 4.50
CA TYR A 350 -5.39 -2.47 4.98
C TYR A 350 -4.38 -2.60 6.10
N PHE A 351 -3.76 -1.50 6.54
CA PHE A 351 -2.63 -1.56 7.46
C PHE A 351 -2.73 -0.54 8.58
N ILE A 352 -2.13 -0.91 9.72
CA ILE A 352 -1.82 -0.02 10.83
C ILE A 352 -0.31 -0.05 11.02
N THR A 353 0.29 1.11 11.23
CA THR A 353 1.70 1.22 11.60
C THR A 353 1.84 1.56 13.06
N TYR A 354 2.69 0.82 13.76
CA TYR A 354 3.17 1.13 15.08
C TYR A 354 4.64 1.53 15.00
N GLU A 355 4.97 2.71 15.49
CA GLU A 355 6.35 3.18 15.59
C GLU A 355 6.82 3.05 17.04
N THR A 356 7.75 2.12 17.25
CA THR A 356 8.33 1.83 18.58
C THR A 356 9.36 2.88 18.96
N LEU A 357 9.89 2.79 20.18
CA LEU A 357 11.16 3.43 20.50
C LEU A 357 12.25 2.92 19.55
N GLU A 358 13.24 3.78 19.24
CA GLU A 358 14.35 3.45 18.35
C GLU A 358 15.10 2.20 18.84
N GLY A 359 15.41 1.28 17.92
CA GLY A 359 16.08 0.02 18.19
C GLY A 359 15.18 -1.12 18.73
N CYS A 360 13.86 -0.92 18.78
CA CYS A 360 12.94 -1.90 19.36
C CYS A 360 12.21 -2.79 18.35
N ALA A 361 12.04 -2.38 17.09
CA ALA A 361 11.13 -3.07 16.17
C ALA A 361 11.51 -4.54 15.93
N LYS A 362 12.77 -4.85 15.65
CA LYS A 362 13.25 -6.24 15.47
C LYS A 362 13.02 -7.09 16.71
N ASN A 363 13.24 -6.52 17.89
CA ASN A 363 13.04 -7.22 19.17
C ASN A 363 11.55 -7.54 19.38
N VAL A 364 10.65 -6.60 19.12
CA VAL A 364 9.20 -6.79 19.23
C VAL A 364 8.75 -7.91 18.27
N VAL A 365 9.13 -7.84 16.99
CA VAL A 365 8.77 -8.84 15.99
C VAL A 365 9.31 -10.23 16.35
N ALA A 366 10.54 -10.32 16.84
CA ALA A 366 11.14 -11.58 17.28
C ALA A 366 10.44 -12.18 18.49
N LYS A 367 10.05 -11.35 19.48
CA LYS A 367 9.27 -11.79 20.65
C LYS A 367 7.87 -12.24 20.23
N ALA A 368 7.18 -11.49 19.37
CA ALA A 368 5.86 -11.86 18.86
C ALA A 368 5.90 -13.24 18.19
N LYS A 369 6.90 -13.48 17.32
CA LYS A 369 7.10 -14.79 16.67
C LYS A 369 7.31 -15.93 17.67
N LYS A 370 8.09 -15.71 18.72
CA LYS A 370 8.30 -16.72 19.78
C LYS A 370 7.04 -17.01 20.60
N ALA A 371 6.10 -16.09 20.65
CA ALA A 371 4.79 -16.25 21.29
C ALA A 371 3.71 -16.75 20.30
N GLY A 372 4.08 -17.06 19.06
CA GLY A 372 3.18 -17.65 18.07
C GLY A 372 2.47 -16.64 17.15
N VAL A 373 2.95 -15.38 17.08
CA VAL A 373 2.41 -14.36 16.18
C VAL A 373 3.40 -14.03 15.08
N VAL A 374 3.04 -14.34 13.84
CA VAL A 374 3.81 -13.97 12.65
C VAL A 374 3.48 -12.54 12.26
N MET A 375 4.50 -11.74 12.07
CA MET A 375 4.40 -10.35 11.62
C MET A 375 5.25 -10.12 10.37
N THR A 376 5.01 -9.03 9.66
CA THR A 376 5.92 -8.56 8.61
C THR A 376 7.32 -8.36 9.23
N PRO A 377 8.40 -8.82 8.58
CA PRO A 377 9.74 -8.59 9.08
C PRO A 377 10.01 -7.09 9.31
N ALA A 378 10.62 -6.77 10.44
CA ALA A 378 11.07 -5.41 10.71
C ALA A 378 12.06 -4.95 9.62
N GLY A 379 11.88 -3.74 9.12
CA GLY A 379 12.65 -3.22 8.00
C GLY A 379 12.02 -3.43 6.61
N ALA A 380 11.07 -4.35 6.44
CA ALA A 380 10.40 -4.59 5.15
C ALA A 380 9.80 -3.31 4.53
N PRO A 381 9.22 -2.35 5.29
CA PRO A 381 8.71 -1.10 4.73
C PRO A 381 9.78 -0.09 4.28
N PHE A 382 11.03 -0.53 4.15
CA PHE A 382 12.17 0.31 3.74
C PHE A 382 12.96 -0.34 2.61
N PRO A 383 13.58 0.48 1.72
CA PRO A 383 14.51 -0.01 0.72
C PRO A 383 15.59 -0.91 1.33
N TYR A 384 15.92 -1.99 0.62
CA TYR A 384 16.91 -2.98 1.03
C TYR A 384 16.59 -3.67 2.37
N GLY A 385 15.35 -3.58 2.85
CA GLY A 385 14.93 -4.15 4.13
C GLY A 385 15.56 -3.48 5.35
N LYS A 386 16.02 -2.22 5.23
CA LYS A 386 16.78 -1.52 6.26
C LYS A 386 16.00 -0.31 6.78
N ASP A 387 15.40 -0.45 7.96
CA ASP A 387 14.90 0.68 8.74
C ASP A 387 16.08 1.29 9.52
N PRO A 388 16.47 2.55 9.24
CA PRO A 388 17.61 3.17 9.92
C PRO A 388 17.43 3.32 11.43
N LYS A 389 16.18 3.44 11.89
CA LYS A 389 15.86 3.62 13.31
C LYS A 389 15.42 2.31 13.99
N ASP A 390 15.19 1.25 13.23
CA ASP A 390 14.63 0.01 13.75
C ASP A 390 13.41 0.25 14.64
N SER A 391 12.43 1.02 14.12
CA SER A 391 11.27 1.49 14.89
C SER A 391 9.92 1.15 14.26
N VAL A 392 9.84 0.91 12.96
CA VAL A 392 8.59 0.77 12.25
C VAL A 392 8.12 -0.69 12.16
N ILE A 393 6.88 -0.92 12.60
CA ILE A 393 6.21 -2.22 12.52
C ILE A 393 4.89 -2.07 11.76
N ARG A 394 4.72 -2.85 10.69
CA ARG A 394 3.48 -2.94 9.93
C ARG A 394 2.59 -4.04 10.49
N ILE A 395 1.33 -3.71 10.75
CA ILE A 395 0.29 -4.61 11.23
C ILE A 395 -0.78 -4.74 10.14
N ALA A 396 -1.14 -5.97 9.78
CA ALA A 396 -2.18 -6.29 8.82
C ALA A 396 -3.39 -6.93 9.51
N PRO A 397 -4.45 -6.17 9.82
CA PRO A 397 -5.60 -6.68 10.58
C PRO A 397 -6.61 -7.45 9.72
N SER A 398 -6.52 -7.39 8.38
CA SER A 398 -7.59 -7.86 7.50
C SER A 398 -7.84 -9.37 7.53
N TYR A 399 -6.77 -10.17 7.56
CA TYR A 399 -6.85 -11.62 7.32
C TYR A 399 -7.35 -12.44 8.52
N PRO A 400 -6.84 -12.28 9.77
CA PRO A 400 -7.28 -13.10 10.89
C PRO A 400 -8.73 -12.80 11.31
N SER A 401 -9.36 -13.75 12.02
CA SER A 401 -10.62 -13.49 12.71
C SER A 401 -10.45 -12.39 13.76
N LEU A 402 -11.54 -11.77 14.20
CA LEU A 402 -11.46 -10.74 15.26
C LEU A 402 -10.93 -11.33 16.58
N GLU A 403 -11.27 -12.58 16.91
CA GLU A 403 -10.80 -13.28 18.10
C GLU A 403 -9.29 -13.53 18.03
N ASP A 404 -8.80 -14.10 16.95
CA ASP A 404 -7.38 -14.35 16.73
C ASP A 404 -6.57 -13.05 16.70
N LEU A 405 -7.12 -12.01 16.06
CA LEU A 405 -6.49 -10.70 15.99
C LEU A 405 -6.41 -10.04 17.37
N THR A 406 -7.44 -10.18 18.21
CA THR A 406 -7.44 -9.65 19.59
C THR A 406 -6.32 -10.30 20.39
N THR A 407 -6.22 -11.64 20.35
CA THR A 407 -5.13 -12.36 21.03
C THR A 407 -3.75 -11.95 20.48
N ALA A 408 -3.61 -11.80 19.18
CA ALA A 408 -2.35 -11.37 18.57
C ALA A 408 -1.96 -9.94 19.00
N ALA A 409 -2.93 -9.03 19.11
CA ALA A 409 -2.71 -7.66 19.56
C ALA A 409 -2.33 -7.59 21.05
N GLU A 410 -2.93 -8.41 21.91
CA GLU A 410 -2.52 -8.55 23.32
C GLU A 410 -1.06 -8.98 23.45
N ILE A 411 -0.66 -9.99 22.67
CA ILE A 411 0.74 -10.46 22.63
C ILE A 411 1.67 -9.34 22.13
N PHE A 412 1.26 -8.63 21.08
CA PHE A 412 2.03 -7.51 20.54
C PHE A 412 2.25 -6.42 21.59
N VAL A 413 1.22 -6.03 22.33
CA VAL A 413 1.31 -5.05 23.43
C VAL A 413 2.33 -5.47 24.47
N VAL A 414 2.29 -6.72 24.93
CA VAL A 414 3.27 -7.24 25.90
C VAL A 414 4.69 -7.22 25.32
N CYS A 415 4.85 -7.55 24.04
CA CYS A 415 6.17 -7.51 23.37
C CYS A 415 6.72 -6.09 23.27
N VAL A 416 5.85 -5.08 22.97
CA VAL A 416 6.23 -3.67 22.93
C VAL A 416 6.68 -3.19 24.31
N LYS A 417 5.88 -3.47 25.35
CA LYS A 417 6.21 -3.12 26.74
C LYS A 417 7.56 -3.70 27.16
N LEU A 418 7.79 -4.99 26.90
CA LEU A 418 9.06 -5.66 27.24
C LEU A 418 10.28 -5.10 26.50
N ALA A 419 10.13 -4.81 25.20
CA ALA A 419 11.21 -4.24 24.41
C ALA A 419 11.55 -2.81 24.87
N SER A 420 10.52 -2.02 25.19
CA SER A 420 10.68 -0.63 25.64
C SER A 420 11.35 -0.53 27.03
N ILE A 421 11.00 -1.42 27.96
CA ILE A 421 11.68 -1.47 29.27
C ILE A 421 13.17 -1.74 29.10
N ALA A 422 13.57 -2.61 28.19
CA ALA A 422 14.97 -2.92 27.96
C ALA A 422 15.79 -1.69 27.53
N VAL A 423 15.20 -0.84 26.67
CA VAL A 423 15.82 0.41 26.22
C VAL A 423 15.83 1.46 27.33
N SER A 424 14.70 1.69 28.01
CA SER A 424 14.61 2.65 29.12
C SER A 424 15.58 2.34 30.25
N TYR A 425 15.75 1.05 30.58
CA TYR A 425 16.72 0.61 31.58
C TYR A 425 18.18 0.90 31.17
N THR A 426 18.49 0.80 29.89
CA THR A 426 19.83 1.10 29.38
C THR A 426 20.14 2.60 29.46
N HIS A 427 19.15 3.45 29.17
CA HIS A 427 19.28 4.90 29.31
C HIS A 427 19.50 5.33 30.78
N LEU A 428 18.76 4.75 31.73
CA LEU A 428 18.95 5.04 33.15
C LEU A 428 20.39 4.68 33.61
N ARG A 429 20.95 3.57 33.15
CA ARG A 429 22.34 3.19 33.45
C ARG A 429 23.38 4.17 32.88
N ALA A 430 23.12 4.72 31.70
CA ALA A 430 24.05 5.67 31.06
C ALA A 430 24.08 7.04 31.77
N HIS A 431 23.05 7.38 32.54
CA HIS A 431 22.98 8.61 33.34
C HIS A 431 23.54 8.43 34.77
N GLU A 432 23.74 7.20 35.26
CA GLU A 432 24.33 6.87 36.56
C GLU A 432 25.87 6.76 36.50
N THR A 433 26.48 6.78 35.32
CA THR A 433 27.94 6.77 35.07
C THR A 433 28.42 8.10 34.54
#